data_c0439e6321ac8de8f1733fd9b3d846c4
#
_entry.id   c0439e6321ac8de8f1733fd9b3d846c4
#
_cell.length_a   1.000
_cell.length_b   1.000
_cell.length_c   1.000
_cell.angle_alpha   90.00
_cell.angle_beta   90.00
_cell.angle_gamma   90.00
#
_symmetry.space_group_name_H-M   'P 1'
#
loop_
_entity.id
_entity.type
_entity.pdbx_description
1 polymer ?
#
loop_
_entity_poly.entity_id
_entity_poly.type
_entity_poly.pdbx_seq_one_letter_code
_entity_poly.pdbx_strand_id
1 'polypeptide(L)'
;MQYLFIHQNFPGQFKFLAPSLARRGHLVVAMKPGTGPPTLWNGVRLLPYAIERRTAANAHPWVSDFETKTIRGEACYRAALKLKAEGFTPDAIVAHPGWGESLFIKDVWPRARLGIYCEFYYAAEGLDVGFDPEFPATDPDAACRLRLKNLNNTLHFQIADAGLSPTRWQADTFPMPFRRNITVIHDGIDTTAVTPDPTAHLSLKHSRGDLVLTPESEVVTFVNRNLEPLRGYHIFMRALPHLVKQRKNAHILIVGGTNAGYGLAPPPGRTWRDLYAWEVRAQIADTDWARVHFLDNIPY
;
A
#
# COMPACT_ATOMS: atom_id res chain seq x y z
N MET A 1 13.02 3.07 26.39
CA MET A 1 11.69 2.52 26.13
C MET A 1 11.81 1.37 25.14
N GLN A 2 10.85 0.45 25.17
CA GLN A 2 10.74 -0.69 24.25
C GLN A 2 9.55 -0.48 23.32
N TYR A 3 9.79 -0.60 22.01
CA TYR A 3 8.77 -0.42 20.99
C TYR A 3 8.59 -1.70 20.17
N LEU A 4 7.35 -2.06 19.87
CA LEU A 4 7.00 -3.16 18.99
C LEU A 4 6.29 -2.62 17.75
N PHE A 5 6.80 -2.94 16.57
CA PHE A 5 6.12 -2.69 15.30
C PHE A 5 5.52 -3.98 14.73
N ILE A 6 4.30 -3.89 14.20
CA ILE A 6 3.63 -5.02 13.54
C ILE A 6 3.15 -4.57 12.17
N HIS A 7 3.70 -5.19 11.12
CA HIS A 7 3.35 -4.89 9.75
C HIS A 7 3.66 -6.06 8.82
N GLN A 8 2.69 -6.48 7.98
CA GLN A 8 2.85 -7.60 7.05
C GLN A 8 4.11 -7.46 6.17
N ASN A 9 4.32 -6.29 5.61
CA ASN A 9 5.43 -5.98 4.71
C ASN A 9 6.41 -5.00 5.36
N PHE A 10 6.76 -5.23 6.65
CA PHE A 10 7.70 -4.32 7.33
C PHE A 10 8.95 -4.06 6.45
N PRO A 11 9.41 -2.79 6.32
CA PRO A 11 9.05 -1.63 7.14
C PRO A 11 7.75 -0.90 6.75
N GLY A 12 7.23 -1.06 5.51
CA GLY A 12 6.03 -0.37 5.07
C GLY A 12 6.06 1.12 5.42
N GLN A 13 4.99 1.62 6.03
CA GLN A 13 4.85 3.01 6.46
C GLN A 13 5.80 3.40 7.61
N PHE A 14 6.40 2.43 8.29
CA PHE A 14 7.28 2.66 9.46
C PHE A 14 8.75 2.81 9.11
N LYS A 15 9.10 2.93 7.81
CA LYS A 15 10.49 2.97 7.32
C LYS A 15 11.35 4.10 7.90
N PHE A 16 10.74 5.19 8.34
CA PHE A 16 11.43 6.31 8.99
C PHE A 16 11.32 6.26 10.50
N LEU A 17 10.13 5.96 11.02
CA LEU A 17 9.85 6.00 12.45
C LEU A 17 10.64 4.95 13.23
N ALA A 18 10.61 3.68 12.79
CA ALA A 18 11.25 2.59 13.54
C ALA A 18 12.77 2.78 13.65
N PRO A 19 13.53 3.08 12.56
CA PRO A 19 14.97 3.38 12.69
C PRO A 19 15.26 4.65 13.46
N SER A 20 14.41 5.67 13.41
CA SER A 20 14.60 6.89 14.18
C SER A 20 14.53 6.63 15.68
N LEU A 21 13.61 5.77 16.13
CA LEU A 21 13.53 5.36 17.53
C LEU A 21 14.75 4.53 17.95
N ALA A 22 15.22 3.62 17.09
CA ALA A 22 16.44 2.85 17.36
C ALA A 22 17.67 3.75 17.50
N ARG A 23 17.86 4.74 16.62
CA ARG A 23 18.95 5.72 16.71
C ARG A 23 18.91 6.59 17.99
N ARG A 24 17.73 6.76 18.58
CA ARG A 24 17.56 7.46 19.86
C ARG A 24 17.84 6.57 21.09
N GLY A 25 18.37 5.35 20.88
CA GLY A 25 18.73 4.42 21.93
C GLY A 25 17.55 3.62 22.50
N HIS A 26 16.44 3.54 21.80
CA HIS A 26 15.32 2.71 22.21
C HIS A 26 15.49 1.28 21.69
N LEU A 27 15.00 0.29 22.44
CA LEU A 27 14.90 -1.08 21.96
C LEU A 27 13.69 -1.20 21.03
N VAL A 28 13.95 -1.46 19.76
CA VAL A 28 12.90 -1.54 18.73
C VAL A 28 12.88 -2.93 18.11
N VAL A 29 11.73 -3.56 18.19
CA VAL A 29 11.45 -4.87 17.62
C VAL A 29 10.35 -4.73 16.57
N ALA A 30 10.46 -5.44 15.45
CA ALA A 30 9.41 -5.50 14.44
C ALA A 30 9.04 -6.96 14.12
N MET A 31 7.75 -7.26 14.15
CA MET A 31 7.20 -8.57 13.80
C MET A 31 6.58 -8.53 12.42
N LYS A 32 6.87 -9.52 11.59
CA LYS A 32 6.31 -9.67 10.24
C LYS A 32 6.18 -11.14 9.86
N PRO A 33 5.22 -11.51 9.00
CA PRO A 33 5.19 -12.86 8.41
C PRO A 33 6.49 -13.17 7.68
N GLY A 34 6.95 -14.40 7.83
CA GLY A 34 8.17 -14.89 7.19
C GLY A 34 8.76 -16.11 7.89
N THR A 35 9.85 -16.62 7.34
CA THR A 35 10.61 -17.74 7.89
C THR A 35 12.06 -17.34 8.10
N GLY A 36 12.79 -18.09 8.93
CA GLY A 36 14.20 -17.87 9.22
C GLY A 36 14.47 -17.21 10.58
N PRO A 37 15.75 -17.00 10.90
CA PRO A 37 16.16 -16.40 12.17
C PRO A 37 15.84 -14.88 12.22
N PRO A 38 15.83 -14.30 13.41
CA PRO A 38 15.80 -12.86 13.59
C PRO A 38 16.97 -12.18 12.87
N THR A 39 16.71 -11.01 12.29
CA THR A 39 17.72 -10.19 11.61
C THR A 39 17.71 -8.76 12.15
N LEU A 40 18.74 -7.99 11.82
CA LEU A 40 18.83 -6.57 12.18
C LEU A 40 18.69 -5.71 10.93
N TRP A 41 17.79 -4.72 10.98
CA TRP A 41 17.59 -3.75 9.90
C TRP A 41 17.60 -2.33 10.48
N ASN A 42 18.61 -1.53 10.17
CA ASN A 42 18.73 -0.14 10.62
C ASN A 42 18.52 0.04 12.15
N GLY A 43 19.07 -0.88 12.96
CA GLY A 43 18.93 -0.87 14.41
C GLY A 43 17.62 -1.49 14.94
N VAL A 44 16.73 -1.94 14.08
CA VAL A 44 15.48 -2.62 14.43
C VAL A 44 15.67 -4.14 14.36
N ARG A 45 15.35 -4.87 15.44
CA ARG A 45 15.36 -6.34 15.48
C ARG A 45 14.12 -6.85 14.75
N LEU A 46 14.29 -7.51 13.60
CA LEU A 46 13.21 -8.12 12.84
C LEU A 46 12.96 -9.54 13.30
N LEU A 47 11.73 -9.85 13.66
CA LEU A 47 11.28 -11.17 14.08
C LEU A 47 10.28 -11.71 13.04
N PRO A 48 10.72 -12.61 12.15
CA PRO A 48 9.79 -13.32 11.28
C PRO A 48 8.97 -14.34 12.07
N TYR A 49 7.72 -14.57 11.68
CA TYR A 49 6.89 -15.65 12.20
C TYR A 49 6.13 -16.36 11.07
N ALA A 50 6.05 -17.68 11.17
CA ALA A 50 5.37 -18.48 10.16
C ALA A 50 3.84 -18.39 10.32
N ILE A 51 3.14 -18.39 9.19
CA ILE A 51 1.69 -18.58 9.10
C ILE A 51 1.47 -19.99 8.56
N GLU A 52 1.16 -20.92 9.45
CA GLU A 52 1.08 -22.34 9.12
C GLU A 52 -0.30 -22.76 8.57
N ARG A 53 -1.33 -21.98 8.89
CA ARG A 53 -2.72 -22.25 8.48
C ARG A 53 -3.11 -21.41 7.26
N ARG A 54 -4.10 -21.91 6.52
CA ARG A 54 -4.73 -21.19 5.40
C ARG A 54 -6.23 -21.14 5.63
N THR A 55 -6.87 -20.14 5.03
CA THR A 55 -8.34 -20.04 4.96
C THR A 55 -8.91 -21.34 4.40
N ALA A 56 -9.97 -21.85 5.03
CA ALA A 56 -10.63 -23.07 4.61
C ALA A 56 -11.21 -22.93 3.19
N ALA A 57 -11.05 -23.96 2.37
CA ALA A 57 -11.55 -23.94 0.98
C ALA A 57 -13.08 -23.80 0.91
N ASN A 58 -13.79 -24.25 1.96
CA ASN A 58 -15.24 -24.16 2.12
C ASN A 58 -15.70 -23.04 3.08
N ALA A 59 -14.81 -22.08 3.38
CA ALA A 59 -15.21 -20.91 4.17
C ALA A 59 -16.29 -20.13 3.44
N HIS A 60 -17.26 -19.60 4.21
CA HIS A 60 -18.31 -18.75 3.63
C HIS A 60 -17.67 -17.53 2.94
N PRO A 61 -18.02 -17.22 1.66
CA PRO A 61 -17.35 -16.17 0.88
C PRO A 61 -17.29 -14.79 1.56
N TRP A 62 -18.28 -14.46 2.36
CA TRP A 62 -18.31 -13.18 3.08
C TRP A 62 -17.38 -13.14 4.29
N VAL A 63 -17.00 -14.31 4.85
CA VAL A 63 -16.17 -14.41 6.06
C VAL A 63 -14.72 -14.74 5.73
N SER A 64 -14.42 -15.26 4.53
CA SER A 64 -13.11 -15.77 4.15
C SER A 64 -11.96 -14.75 4.34
N ASP A 65 -12.22 -13.47 4.05
CA ASP A 65 -11.26 -12.39 4.31
C ASP A 65 -11.00 -12.23 5.82
N PHE A 66 -12.03 -12.29 6.65
CA PHE A 66 -11.88 -12.18 8.10
C PHE A 66 -11.26 -13.44 8.73
N GLU A 67 -11.54 -14.63 8.19
CA GLU A 67 -10.85 -15.85 8.60
C GLU A 67 -9.35 -15.76 8.31
N THR A 68 -8.97 -15.26 7.14
CA THR A 68 -7.56 -15.00 6.79
C THR A 68 -6.89 -14.08 7.82
N LYS A 69 -7.56 -13.01 8.22
CA LYS A 69 -7.06 -12.07 9.23
C LYS A 69 -6.94 -12.69 10.61
N THR A 70 -7.91 -13.53 10.99
CA THR A 70 -7.87 -14.29 12.25
C THR A 70 -6.68 -15.23 12.30
N ILE A 71 -6.41 -15.98 11.22
CA ILE A 71 -5.25 -16.87 11.10
C ILE A 71 -3.94 -16.10 11.25
N ARG A 72 -3.82 -14.94 10.63
CA ARG A 72 -2.64 -14.07 10.76
C ARG A 72 -2.49 -13.50 12.16
N GLY A 73 -3.59 -13.06 12.76
CA GLY A 73 -3.62 -12.60 14.13
C GLY A 73 -3.21 -13.70 15.12
N GLU A 74 -3.69 -14.94 14.93
CA GLU A 74 -3.25 -16.08 15.73
C GLU A 74 -1.75 -16.34 15.61
N ALA A 75 -1.21 -16.36 14.40
CA ALA A 75 0.22 -16.58 14.17
C ALA A 75 1.08 -15.50 14.85
N CYS A 76 0.70 -14.23 14.70
CA CYS A 76 1.36 -13.11 15.37
C CYS A 76 1.25 -13.22 16.91
N TYR A 77 0.07 -13.54 17.43
CA TYR A 77 -0.16 -13.75 18.85
C TYR A 77 0.76 -14.84 19.43
N ARG A 78 0.87 -15.99 18.76
CA ARG A 78 1.75 -17.11 19.19
C ARG A 78 3.22 -16.68 19.21
N ALA A 79 3.66 -15.92 18.22
CA ALA A 79 5.01 -15.38 18.18
C ALA A 79 5.24 -14.31 19.28
N ALA A 80 4.24 -13.48 19.55
CA ALA A 80 4.28 -12.49 20.62
C ALA A 80 4.38 -13.12 22.01
N LEU A 81 3.69 -14.23 22.25
CA LEU A 81 3.82 -14.99 23.51
C LEU A 81 5.26 -15.51 23.72
N LYS A 82 5.92 -16.00 22.66
CA LYS A 82 7.32 -16.44 22.73
C LYS A 82 8.24 -15.25 23.08
N LEU A 83 8.06 -14.13 22.39
CA LEU A 83 8.83 -12.91 22.64
C LEU A 83 8.64 -12.38 24.08
N LYS A 84 7.41 -12.48 24.61
CA LYS A 84 7.14 -12.14 26.01
C LYS A 84 7.85 -13.08 26.97
N ALA A 85 7.89 -14.38 26.70
CA ALA A 85 8.61 -15.37 27.49
C ALA A 85 10.13 -15.14 27.48
N GLU A 86 10.68 -14.52 26.42
CA GLU A 86 12.07 -14.05 26.34
C GLU A 86 12.32 -12.77 27.16
N GLY A 87 11.31 -12.23 27.84
CA GLY A 87 11.41 -11.06 28.70
C GLY A 87 11.12 -9.72 28.03
N PHE A 88 10.72 -9.70 26.74
CA PHE A 88 10.38 -8.45 26.06
C PHE A 88 8.99 -7.95 26.51
N THR A 89 8.93 -6.66 26.91
CA THR A 89 7.70 -6.00 27.33
C THR A 89 7.63 -4.61 26.70
N PRO A 90 6.87 -4.41 25.62
CA PRO A 90 6.80 -3.12 24.95
C PRO A 90 6.07 -2.07 25.80
N ASP A 91 6.59 -0.86 25.84
CA ASP A 91 5.91 0.32 26.37
C ASP A 91 4.82 0.77 25.37
N ALA A 92 5.14 0.68 24.07
CA ALA A 92 4.22 1.00 23.01
C ALA A 92 4.32 0.02 21.83
N ILE A 93 3.18 -0.24 21.22
CA ILE A 93 3.01 -1.06 20.02
C ILE A 93 2.47 -0.17 18.93
N VAL A 94 3.07 -0.22 17.74
CA VAL A 94 2.61 0.49 16.54
C VAL A 94 2.31 -0.56 15.48
N ALA A 95 1.05 -0.64 15.06
CA ALA A 95 0.60 -1.70 14.18
C ALA A 95 -0.17 -1.17 12.97
N HIS A 96 0.02 -1.82 11.82
CA HIS A 96 -0.88 -1.68 10.69
C HIS A 96 -1.96 -2.79 10.78
N PRO A 97 -3.22 -2.44 11.05
CA PRO A 97 -4.25 -3.43 11.33
C PRO A 97 -4.77 -4.17 10.09
N GLY A 98 -4.46 -3.70 8.88
CA GLY A 98 -5.10 -4.06 7.62
C GLY A 98 -5.18 -5.56 7.33
N TRP A 99 -4.21 -6.33 7.79
CA TRP A 99 -4.15 -7.78 7.55
C TRP A 99 -4.45 -8.65 8.78
N GLY A 100 -4.79 -8.04 9.93
CA GLY A 100 -5.26 -8.74 11.12
C GLY A 100 -4.19 -9.14 12.13
N GLU A 101 -2.88 -8.96 11.85
CA GLU A 101 -1.79 -9.43 12.69
C GLU A 101 -1.87 -8.94 14.14
N SER A 102 -2.36 -7.72 14.36
CA SER A 102 -2.43 -7.11 15.70
C SER A 102 -3.75 -7.35 16.44
N LEU A 103 -4.68 -8.16 15.92
CA LEU A 103 -6.00 -8.40 16.51
C LEU A 103 -5.95 -8.83 18.00
N PHE A 104 -4.98 -9.66 18.37
CA PHE A 104 -4.87 -10.25 19.70
C PHE A 104 -3.65 -9.76 20.50
N ILE A 105 -3.03 -8.65 20.07
CA ILE A 105 -1.76 -8.24 20.67
C ILE A 105 -1.91 -7.70 22.10
N LYS A 106 -3.05 -7.11 22.40
CA LYS A 106 -3.36 -6.61 23.76
C LYS A 106 -3.61 -7.75 24.75
N ASP A 107 -3.96 -8.96 24.29
CA ASP A 107 -4.08 -10.15 25.13
C ASP A 107 -2.69 -10.63 25.61
N VAL A 108 -1.63 -10.30 24.86
CA VAL A 108 -0.24 -10.56 25.28
C VAL A 108 0.27 -9.46 26.21
N TRP A 109 0.09 -8.20 25.84
CA TRP A 109 0.57 -7.03 26.58
C TRP A 109 -0.56 -6.02 26.85
N PRO A 110 -1.45 -6.28 27.82
CA PRO A 110 -2.63 -5.44 28.07
C PRO A 110 -2.29 -4.00 28.50
N ARG A 111 -1.10 -3.78 29.07
CA ARG A 111 -0.66 -2.45 29.53
C ARG A 111 0.08 -1.65 28.47
N ALA A 112 0.58 -2.28 27.40
CA ALA A 112 1.28 -1.58 26.34
C ALA A 112 0.33 -0.62 25.60
N ARG A 113 0.77 0.60 25.30
CA ARG A 113 -0.01 1.53 24.47
C ARG A 113 -0.07 1.02 23.05
N LEU A 114 -1.25 0.93 22.45
CA LEU A 114 -1.43 0.48 21.07
C LEU A 114 -1.86 1.63 20.18
N GLY A 115 -0.96 2.05 19.28
CA GLY A 115 -1.26 2.93 18.16
C GLY A 115 -1.50 2.12 16.89
N ILE A 116 -2.58 2.41 16.15
CA ILE A 116 -2.89 1.74 14.90
C ILE A 116 -2.84 2.70 13.72
N TYR A 117 -2.32 2.22 12.58
CA TYR A 117 -2.30 2.96 11.32
C TYR A 117 -3.64 2.82 10.61
N CYS A 118 -4.41 3.89 10.60
CA CYS A 118 -5.76 3.95 10.04
C CYS A 118 -5.68 4.34 8.56
N GLU A 119 -5.42 3.34 7.69
CA GLU A 119 -5.27 3.59 6.26
C GLU A 119 -6.62 3.87 5.60
N PHE A 120 -7.63 3.03 5.86
CA PHE A 120 -8.91 3.14 5.20
C PHE A 120 -10.03 2.39 5.92
N TYR A 121 -11.25 2.98 5.93
CA TYR A 121 -12.48 2.31 6.32
C TYR A 121 -13.38 2.18 5.10
N TYR A 122 -13.75 0.97 4.74
CA TYR A 122 -14.42 0.67 3.48
C TYR A 122 -15.89 1.08 3.49
N ALA A 123 -16.36 1.65 2.36
CA ALA A 123 -17.77 1.93 2.13
C ALA A 123 -18.26 1.21 0.86
N ALA A 124 -19.53 0.86 0.84
CA ALA A 124 -20.13 0.19 -0.29
C ALA A 124 -20.34 1.12 -1.50
N GLU A 125 -20.35 2.42 -1.27
CA GLU A 125 -20.58 3.45 -2.28
C GLU A 125 -19.74 4.70 -1.99
N GLY A 126 -19.32 5.38 -3.06
CA GLY A 126 -18.77 6.74 -3.00
C GLY A 126 -17.33 6.87 -2.48
N LEU A 127 -16.66 5.76 -2.15
CA LEU A 127 -15.23 5.77 -1.76
C LEU A 127 -14.41 4.92 -2.72
N ASP A 128 -14.00 3.71 -2.30
CA ASP A 128 -13.22 2.77 -3.12
C ASP A 128 -14.10 1.93 -4.05
N VAL A 129 -15.41 1.83 -3.75
CA VAL A 129 -16.37 1.10 -4.55
C VAL A 129 -17.33 2.06 -5.24
N GLY A 130 -17.50 1.90 -6.55
CA GLY A 130 -18.50 2.64 -7.33
C GLY A 130 -18.25 4.15 -7.46
N PHE A 131 -17.04 4.65 -7.20
CA PHE A 131 -16.72 6.07 -7.40
C PHE A 131 -16.59 6.43 -8.88
N ASP A 132 -16.20 5.47 -9.72
CA ASP A 132 -16.06 5.66 -11.15
C ASP A 132 -17.27 5.07 -11.89
N PRO A 133 -18.09 5.88 -12.56
CA PRO A 133 -19.28 5.40 -13.23
C PRO A 133 -19.01 4.46 -14.41
N GLU A 134 -17.80 4.44 -14.98
CA GLU A 134 -17.38 3.49 -16.00
C GLU A 134 -17.21 2.07 -15.42
N PHE A 135 -16.94 1.97 -14.12
CA PHE A 135 -16.74 0.72 -13.39
C PHE A 135 -17.75 0.57 -12.25
N PRO A 136 -19.05 0.47 -12.57
CA PRO A 136 -20.08 0.38 -11.54
C PRO A 136 -19.92 -0.90 -10.72
N ALA A 137 -20.23 -0.82 -9.43
CA ALA A 137 -20.34 -1.99 -8.58
C ALA A 137 -21.56 -2.81 -9.00
N THR A 138 -21.33 -3.97 -9.60
CA THR A 138 -22.39 -4.85 -10.08
C THR A 138 -22.75 -5.99 -9.14
N ASP A 139 -21.96 -6.16 -8.07
CA ASP A 139 -22.14 -7.25 -7.12
C ASP A 139 -23.09 -6.84 -6.00
N PRO A 140 -24.29 -7.43 -5.90
CA PRO A 140 -25.28 -7.10 -4.89
C PRO A 140 -24.80 -7.41 -3.45
N ASP A 141 -23.85 -8.35 -3.31
CA ASP A 141 -23.32 -8.77 -2.00
C ASP A 141 -22.13 -7.93 -1.52
N ALA A 142 -21.66 -6.97 -2.33
CA ALA A 142 -20.48 -6.16 -2.01
C ALA A 142 -20.62 -5.46 -0.64
N ALA A 143 -21.77 -4.88 -0.36
CA ALA A 143 -22.05 -4.20 0.91
C ALA A 143 -21.94 -5.13 2.12
N CYS A 144 -22.40 -6.37 1.99
CA CYS A 144 -22.32 -7.38 3.06
C CYS A 144 -20.87 -7.79 3.33
N ARG A 145 -20.10 -8.03 2.27
CA ARG A 145 -18.67 -8.38 2.40
C ARG A 145 -17.86 -7.22 2.99
N LEU A 146 -18.10 -5.99 2.56
CA LEU A 146 -17.39 -4.81 3.08
C LEU A 146 -17.70 -4.55 4.56
N ARG A 147 -18.93 -4.83 5.00
CA ARG A 147 -19.28 -4.76 6.43
C ARG A 147 -18.43 -5.74 7.25
N LEU A 148 -18.27 -6.97 6.80
CA LEU A 148 -17.43 -7.96 7.46
C LEU A 148 -15.93 -7.64 7.33
N LYS A 149 -15.49 -7.05 6.22
CA LYS A 149 -14.12 -6.56 6.07
C LYS A 149 -13.80 -5.48 7.08
N ASN A 150 -14.75 -4.57 7.35
CA ASN A 150 -14.61 -3.53 8.37
C ASN A 150 -14.67 -4.06 9.81
N LEU A 151 -15.12 -5.28 10.04
CA LEU A 151 -15.09 -5.91 11.37
C LEU A 151 -13.67 -5.92 11.93
N ASN A 152 -12.67 -6.16 11.11
CA ASN A 152 -11.26 -6.06 11.51
C ASN A 152 -10.90 -4.68 12.07
N ASN A 153 -11.32 -3.59 11.41
CA ASN A 153 -11.11 -2.23 11.91
C ASN A 153 -11.86 -2.01 13.22
N THR A 154 -13.12 -2.45 13.31
CA THR A 154 -13.95 -2.30 14.49
C THR A 154 -13.34 -2.98 15.71
N LEU A 155 -12.82 -4.20 15.56
CA LEU A 155 -12.17 -4.93 16.66
C LEU A 155 -10.87 -4.24 17.10
N HIS A 156 -10.08 -3.71 16.17
CA HIS A 156 -8.88 -2.96 16.53
C HIS A 156 -9.21 -1.67 17.29
N PHE A 157 -10.28 -0.97 16.94
CA PHE A 157 -10.69 0.24 17.67
C PHE A 157 -11.11 -0.03 19.10
N GLN A 158 -11.60 -1.23 19.41
CA GLN A 158 -11.96 -1.60 20.78
C GLN A 158 -10.74 -1.70 21.71
N ILE A 159 -9.56 -1.98 21.15
CA ILE A 159 -8.33 -2.22 21.91
C ILE A 159 -7.25 -1.17 21.71
N ALA A 160 -7.35 -0.33 20.67
CA ALA A 160 -6.37 0.69 20.37
C ALA A 160 -6.51 1.91 21.29
N ASP A 161 -5.37 2.44 21.74
CA ASP A 161 -5.31 3.68 22.51
C ASP A 161 -5.34 4.92 21.60
N ALA A 162 -4.85 4.81 20.35
CA ALA A 162 -4.83 5.90 19.38
C ALA A 162 -4.82 5.39 17.95
N GLY A 163 -5.31 6.20 17.02
CA GLY A 163 -5.21 6.01 15.58
C GLY A 163 -4.33 7.07 14.93
N LEU A 164 -3.64 6.68 13.87
CA LEU A 164 -2.85 7.55 12.99
C LEU A 164 -3.30 7.36 11.56
N SER A 165 -3.53 8.43 10.83
CA SER A 165 -3.86 8.38 9.39
C SER A 165 -2.96 9.34 8.59
N PRO A 166 -2.51 8.97 7.38
CA PRO A 166 -1.57 9.81 6.61
C PRO A 166 -2.22 11.05 6.00
N THR A 167 -3.53 11.03 5.78
CA THR A 167 -4.26 12.17 5.22
C THR A 167 -5.59 12.40 5.93
N ARG A 168 -6.09 13.63 5.84
CA ARG A 168 -7.42 13.97 6.38
C ARG A 168 -8.52 13.16 5.67
N TRP A 169 -8.44 13.03 4.35
CA TRP A 169 -9.41 12.26 3.57
C TRP A 169 -9.51 10.81 4.05
N GLN A 170 -8.37 10.13 4.25
CA GLN A 170 -8.37 8.77 4.78
C GLN A 170 -8.94 8.69 6.20
N ALA A 171 -8.53 9.63 7.09
CA ALA A 171 -9.09 9.69 8.43
C ALA A 171 -10.61 9.87 8.43
N ASP A 172 -11.14 10.67 7.51
CA ASP A 172 -12.56 11.00 7.43
C ASP A 172 -13.40 9.85 6.85
N THR A 173 -12.78 8.77 6.33
CA THR A 173 -13.49 7.52 5.98
C THR A 173 -13.98 6.76 7.21
N PHE A 174 -13.35 6.98 8.38
CA PHE A 174 -13.68 6.27 9.61
C PHE A 174 -14.92 6.85 10.31
N PRO A 175 -15.84 6.00 10.78
CA PRO A 175 -17.06 6.48 11.45
C PRO A 175 -16.77 7.05 12.82
N MET A 176 -17.63 7.96 13.29
CA MET A 176 -17.66 8.38 14.70
C MET A 176 -18.12 7.21 15.59
N PRO A 177 -17.55 7.01 16.81
CA PRO A 177 -16.60 7.91 17.51
C PRO A 177 -15.13 7.70 17.14
N PHE A 178 -14.77 6.68 16.32
CA PHE A 178 -13.38 6.32 16.04
C PHE A 178 -12.59 7.47 15.43
N ARG A 179 -13.20 8.21 14.51
CA ARG A 179 -12.58 9.35 13.85
C ARG A 179 -11.97 10.37 14.83
N ARG A 180 -12.57 10.57 16.00
CA ARG A 180 -12.07 11.51 17.03
C ARG A 180 -10.72 11.10 17.61
N ASN A 181 -10.40 9.83 17.61
CA ASN A 181 -9.17 9.27 18.15
C ASN A 181 -8.07 9.11 17.09
N ILE A 182 -8.33 9.57 15.84
CA ILE A 182 -7.38 9.49 14.74
C ILE A 182 -6.70 10.84 14.56
N THR A 183 -5.39 10.85 14.75
CA THR A 183 -4.53 12.00 14.44
C THR A 183 -4.04 11.88 12.99
N VAL A 184 -4.08 12.99 12.25
CA VAL A 184 -3.58 13.05 10.88
C VAL A 184 -2.11 13.45 10.90
N ILE A 185 -1.24 12.54 10.46
CA ILE A 185 0.20 12.77 10.32
C ILE A 185 0.65 12.13 9.02
N HIS A 186 1.17 12.91 8.08
CA HIS A 186 1.69 12.43 6.81
C HIS A 186 2.88 11.48 7.01
N ASP A 187 3.03 10.48 6.12
CA ASP A 187 4.08 9.46 6.23
C ASP A 187 5.51 10.01 6.14
N GLY A 188 5.64 11.22 5.59
CA GLY A 188 6.92 11.88 5.41
C GLY A 188 7.64 11.46 4.12
N ILE A 189 8.58 12.30 3.72
CA ILE A 189 9.51 12.06 2.62
C ILE A 189 10.90 12.43 3.14
N ASP A 190 11.90 11.63 2.80
CA ASP A 190 13.29 11.98 3.07
C ASP A 190 13.75 13.04 2.06
N THR A 191 13.65 14.30 2.46
CA THR A 191 14.03 15.45 1.62
C THR A 191 15.54 15.61 1.44
N THR A 192 16.34 14.82 2.15
CA THR A 192 17.79 14.76 1.92
C THR A 192 18.12 13.81 0.77
N ALA A 193 17.38 12.71 0.66
CA ALA A 193 17.54 11.74 -0.42
C ALA A 193 16.77 12.16 -1.68
N VAL A 194 15.56 12.73 -1.51
CA VAL A 194 14.70 13.20 -2.61
C VAL A 194 14.87 14.70 -2.75
N THR A 195 15.87 15.08 -3.53
CA THR A 195 16.25 16.49 -3.79
C THR A 195 16.50 16.70 -5.28
N PRO A 196 16.36 17.93 -5.81
CA PRO A 196 16.75 18.24 -7.16
C PRO A 196 18.23 17.91 -7.41
N ASP A 197 18.49 17.19 -8.48
CA ASP A 197 19.86 16.87 -8.93
C ASP A 197 20.06 17.40 -10.36
N PRO A 198 20.86 18.43 -10.56
CA PRO A 198 21.11 18.99 -11.90
C PRO A 198 21.90 18.06 -12.82
N THR A 199 22.47 16.98 -12.27
CA THR A 199 23.20 15.96 -13.04
C THR A 199 22.35 14.72 -13.31
N ALA A 200 21.11 14.68 -12.84
CA ALA A 200 20.22 13.56 -13.03
C ALA A 200 20.01 13.27 -14.52
N HIS A 201 20.07 12.02 -14.89
CA HIS A 201 19.76 11.57 -16.23
C HIS A 201 19.08 10.21 -16.21
N LEU A 202 18.22 9.96 -17.19
CA LEU A 202 17.54 8.69 -17.39
C LEU A 202 17.88 8.16 -18.80
N SER A 203 18.58 7.03 -18.87
CA SER A 203 18.88 6.36 -20.11
C SER A 203 17.85 5.27 -20.41
N LEU A 204 17.15 5.41 -21.50
CA LEU A 204 16.16 4.43 -21.97
C LEU A 204 16.69 3.75 -23.23
N LYS A 205 16.73 2.42 -23.22
CA LYS A 205 17.03 1.64 -24.41
C LYS A 205 15.85 1.66 -25.36
N HIS A 206 16.06 2.07 -26.58
CA HIS A 206 15.03 2.12 -27.60
C HIS A 206 15.51 1.44 -28.88
N SER A 207 14.61 0.85 -29.66
CA SER A 207 14.93 0.17 -30.92
C SER A 207 15.58 1.09 -32.01
N ARG A 208 15.45 2.41 -31.83
CA ARG A 208 16.02 3.45 -32.74
C ARG A 208 17.25 4.13 -32.16
N GLY A 209 17.88 3.59 -31.11
CA GLY A 209 19.00 4.19 -30.39
C GLY A 209 18.65 4.55 -28.94
N ASP A 210 19.65 4.64 -28.09
CA ASP A 210 19.44 4.97 -26.68
C ASP A 210 18.99 6.44 -26.55
N LEU A 211 17.92 6.66 -25.79
CA LEU A 211 17.40 7.97 -25.41
C LEU A 211 17.94 8.34 -24.04
N VAL A 212 18.58 9.50 -23.94
CA VAL A 212 19.00 10.06 -22.65
C VAL A 212 18.15 11.29 -22.34
N LEU A 213 17.41 11.23 -21.25
CA LEU A 213 16.63 12.34 -20.71
C LEU A 213 17.44 13.02 -19.61
N THR A 214 17.51 14.34 -19.63
CA THR A 214 18.24 15.19 -18.70
C THR A 214 17.27 16.17 -18.02
N PRO A 215 17.71 16.99 -17.04
CA PRO A 215 16.85 18.01 -16.42
C PRO A 215 16.27 19.03 -17.42
N GLU A 216 16.91 19.24 -18.58
CA GLU A 216 16.42 20.12 -19.64
C GLU A 216 15.35 19.45 -20.51
N SER A 217 15.21 18.13 -20.43
CA SER A 217 14.20 17.40 -21.18
C SER A 217 12.81 17.67 -20.61
N GLU A 218 11.86 17.92 -21.50
CA GLU A 218 10.46 17.98 -21.08
C GLU A 218 9.92 16.57 -20.87
N VAL A 219 9.56 16.24 -19.64
CA VAL A 219 9.09 14.90 -19.24
C VAL A 219 7.76 14.99 -18.51
N VAL A 220 6.79 14.22 -18.99
CA VAL A 220 5.52 13.99 -18.29
C VAL A 220 5.47 12.56 -17.79
N THR A 221 5.20 12.37 -16.52
CA THR A 221 5.18 11.05 -15.90
C THR A 221 3.79 10.64 -15.44
N PHE A 222 3.45 9.36 -15.63
CA PHE A 222 2.38 8.68 -14.93
C PHE A 222 3.00 7.49 -14.17
N VAL A 223 3.01 7.55 -12.84
CA VAL A 223 3.70 6.56 -12.00
C VAL A 223 2.72 5.92 -11.04
N ASN A 224 2.58 4.61 -11.12
CA ASN A 224 1.73 3.83 -10.23
C ASN A 224 2.30 2.42 -10.01
N ARG A 225 1.85 1.72 -8.96
CA ARG A 225 2.22 0.33 -8.72
C ARG A 225 1.76 -0.57 -9.87
N ASN A 226 0.50 -0.40 -10.31
CA ASN A 226 -0.09 -1.11 -11.44
C ASN A 226 -0.85 -0.12 -12.31
N LEU A 227 -0.85 -0.36 -13.62
CA LEU A 227 -1.55 0.44 -14.62
C LEU A 227 -3.00 -0.06 -14.70
N GLU A 228 -3.87 0.45 -13.82
CA GLU A 228 -5.26 0.03 -13.66
C GLU A 228 -6.22 1.22 -13.55
N PRO A 229 -7.51 1.05 -13.92
CA PRO A 229 -8.51 2.13 -13.87
C PRO A 229 -8.66 2.77 -12.48
N LEU A 230 -8.66 1.97 -11.40
CA LEU A 230 -8.75 2.48 -10.03
C LEU A 230 -7.71 3.56 -9.70
N ARG A 231 -6.61 3.59 -10.46
CA ARG A 231 -5.53 4.57 -10.32
C ARG A 231 -5.54 5.66 -11.40
N GLY A 232 -6.62 5.77 -12.14
CA GLY A 232 -6.80 6.78 -13.17
C GLY A 232 -6.03 6.51 -14.46
N TYR A 233 -5.50 5.29 -14.68
CA TYR A 233 -4.71 4.98 -15.87
C TYR A 233 -5.51 5.17 -17.17
N HIS A 234 -6.77 4.76 -17.22
CA HIS A 234 -7.67 4.96 -18.37
C HIS A 234 -7.87 6.43 -18.71
N ILE A 235 -8.02 7.28 -17.69
CA ILE A 235 -8.18 8.74 -17.89
C ILE A 235 -6.89 9.34 -18.45
N PHE A 236 -5.73 8.95 -17.89
CA PHE A 236 -4.43 9.40 -18.40
C PHE A 236 -4.23 8.99 -19.87
N MET A 237 -4.53 7.74 -20.22
CA MET A 237 -4.37 7.26 -21.60
C MET A 237 -5.29 8.00 -22.57
N ARG A 238 -6.53 8.27 -22.20
CA ARG A 238 -7.48 9.04 -23.02
C ARG A 238 -7.09 10.51 -23.18
N ALA A 239 -6.38 11.07 -22.23
CA ALA A 239 -5.79 12.41 -22.34
C ALA A 239 -4.52 12.44 -23.23
N LEU A 240 -3.87 11.29 -23.43
CA LEU A 240 -2.58 11.19 -24.10
C LEU A 240 -2.57 11.74 -25.53
N PRO A 241 -3.57 11.49 -26.42
CA PRO A 241 -3.57 12.05 -27.77
C PRO A 241 -3.53 13.59 -27.79
N HIS A 242 -4.23 14.21 -26.84
CA HIS A 242 -4.25 15.65 -26.70
C HIS A 242 -2.93 16.18 -26.13
N LEU A 243 -2.39 15.51 -25.13
CA LEU A 243 -1.12 15.84 -24.47
C LEU A 243 0.04 15.84 -25.46
N VAL A 244 0.26 14.76 -26.23
CA VAL A 244 1.37 14.64 -27.17
C VAL A 244 1.26 15.63 -28.34
N LYS A 245 0.04 16.02 -28.70
CA LYS A 245 -0.21 17.03 -29.73
C LYS A 245 0.13 18.44 -29.26
N GLN A 246 -0.18 18.76 -27.99
CA GLN A 246 0.13 20.07 -27.41
C GLN A 246 1.60 20.22 -27.03
N ARG A 247 2.22 19.15 -26.49
CA ARG A 247 3.59 19.14 -25.98
C ARG A 247 4.50 18.35 -26.92
N LYS A 248 4.89 18.99 -28.01
CA LYS A 248 5.60 18.33 -29.12
C LYS A 248 6.99 17.80 -28.77
N ASN A 249 7.62 18.34 -27.71
CA ASN A 249 8.94 17.94 -27.24
C ASN A 249 8.91 17.03 -26.02
N ALA A 250 7.74 16.86 -25.39
CA ALA A 250 7.64 16.08 -24.19
C ALA A 250 7.80 14.57 -24.43
N HIS A 251 8.59 13.93 -23.60
CA HIS A 251 8.63 12.47 -23.43
C HIS A 251 7.66 12.04 -22.35
N ILE A 252 6.84 11.05 -22.64
CA ILE A 252 5.82 10.55 -21.72
C ILE A 252 6.30 9.25 -21.11
N LEU A 253 6.55 9.23 -19.81
CA LEU A 253 7.00 8.04 -19.09
C LEU A 253 5.83 7.44 -18.30
N ILE A 254 5.41 6.24 -18.67
CA ILE A 254 4.33 5.50 -18.02
C ILE A 254 4.96 4.35 -17.24
N VAL A 255 5.00 4.49 -15.91
CA VAL A 255 5.67 3.56 -14.99
C VAL A 255 4.64 2.78 -14.21
N GLY A 256 4.73 1.45 -14.24
CA GLY A 256 3.89 0.57 -13.44
C GLY A 256 3.76 -0.83 -14.00
N GLY A 257 3.43 -1.77 -13.12
CA GLY A 257 3.20 -3.17 -13.47
C GLY A 257 1.86 -3.38 -14.18
N THR A 258 1.70 -4.57 -14.74
CA THR A 258 0.48 -5.00 -15.45
C THR A 258 -0.39 -5.96 -14.63
N ASN A 259 -0.02 -6.23 -13.38
CA ASN A 259 -0.79 -7.10 -12.50
C ASN A 259 -2.12 -6.45 -12.12
N ALA A 260 -3.10 -7.29 -11.79
CA ALA A 260 -4.32 -6.80 -11.14
C ALA A 260 -3.95 -6.23 -9.76
N GLY A 261 -4.41 -4.99 -9.50
CA GLY A 261 -4.23 -4.32 -8.22
C GLY A 261 -5.42 -4.54 -7.30
N TYR A 262 -5.96 -3.44 -6.77
CA TYR A 262 -7.17 -3.47 -5.92
C TYR A 262 -8.46 -3.25 -6.73
N GLY A 263 -8.34 -2.80 -7.98
CA GLY A 263 -9.48 -2.58 -8.88
C GLY A 263 -9.98 -3.86 -9.54
N LEU A 264 -10.89 -3.68 -10.48
CA LEU A 264 -11.41 -4.78 -11.30
C LEU A 264 -10.27 -5.42 -12.12
N ALA A 265 -10.32 -6.73 -12.28
CA ALA A 265 -9.42 -7.43 -13.18
C ALA A 265 -9.73 -7.08 -14.65
N PRO A 266 -8.74 -7.01 -15.53
CA PRO A 266 -8.97 -6.86 -16.96
C PRO A 266 -9.62 -8.15 -17.52
N PRO A 267 -10.20 -8.09 -18.71
CA PRO A 267 -10.71 -9.28 -19.40
C PRO A 267 -9.62 -10.37 -19.52
N PRO A 268 -10.02 -11.66 -19.52
CA PRO A 268 -9.06 -12.77 -19.62
C PRO A 268 -8.08 -12.63 -20.79
N GLY A 269 -6.81 -12.87 -20.54
CA GLY A 269 -5.73 -12.79 -21.56
C GLY A 269 -5.33 -11.37 -21.97
N ARG A 270 -5.83 -10.33 -21.28
CA ARG A 270 -5.48 -8.93 -21.53
C ARG A 270 -4.93 -8.26 -20.30
N THR A 271 -4.21 -7.14 -20.49
CA THR A 271 -3.85 -6.21 -19.42
C THR A 271 -4.55 -4.87 -19.62
N TRP A 272 -4.79 -4.14 -18.54
CA TRP A 272 -5.30 -2.78 -18.66
C TRP A 272 -4.36 -1.88 -19.45
N ARG A 273 -3.04 -2.10 -19.32
CA ARG A 273 -2.04 -1.39 -20.12
C ARG A 273 -2.33 -1.52 -21.62
N ASP A 274 -2.47 -2.75 -22.10
CA ASP A 274 -2.64 -3.02 -23.52
C ASP A 274 -4.01 -2.57 -24.04
N LEU A 275 -5.06 -2.70 -23.23
CA LEU A 275 -6.41 -2.26 -23.60
C LEU A 275 -6.46 -0.75 -23.88
N TYR A 276 -5.95 0.07 -22.95
CA TYR A 276 -5.99 1.52 -23.12
C TYR A 276 -4.94 2.04 -24.08
N ALA A 277 -3.79 1.37 -24.21
CA ALA A 277 -2.84 1.68 -25.27
C ALA A 277 -3.45 1.45 -26.66
N TRP A 278 -4.17 0.34 -26.84
CA TRP A 278 -4.87 0.04 -28.08
C TRP A 278 -6.01 1.04 -28.35
N GLU A 279 -6.80 1.41 -27.33
CA GLU A 279 -7.92 2.37 -27.46
C GLU A 279 -7.48 3.71 -28.06
N VAL A 280 -6.30 4.21 -27.66
CA VAL A 280 -5.84 5.54 -28.06
C VAL A 280 -4.84 5.52 -29.24
N ARG A 281 -4.29 4.35 -29.57
CA ARG A 281 -3.19 4.23 -30.53
C ARG A 281 -3.46 4.85 -31.90
N ALA A 282 -4.65 4.64 -32.44
CA ALA A 282 -5.04 5.17 -33.74
C ALA A 282 -5.20 6.70 -33.78
N GLN A 283 -5.29 7.34 -32.63
CA GLN A 283 -5.43 8.79 -32.48
C GLN A 283 -4.09 9.52 -32.38
N ILE A 284 -2.98 8.78 -32.32
CA ILE A 284 -1.62 9.32 -32.11
C ILE A 284 -0.75 8.93 -33.32
N ALA A 285 -0.15 9.92 -33.96
CA ALA A 285 0.80 9.70 -35.07
C ALA A 285 2.02 8.89 -34.59
N ASP A 286 2.64 8.10 -35.48
CA ASP A 286 3.80 7.27 -35.14
C ASP A 286 4.98 8.06 -34.58
N THR A 287 5.21 9.28 -35.08
CA THR A 287 6.22 10.19 -34.58
C THR A 287 5.97 10.63 -33.14
N ASP A 288 4.73 10.84 -32.78
CA ASP A 288 4.33 11.23 -31.43
C ASP A 288 4.32 10.02 -30.48
N TRP A 289 3.86 8.85 -30.97
CA TRP A 289 3.89 7.61 -30.21
C TRP A 289 5.32 7.17 -29.85
N ALA A 290 6.30 7.48 -30.68
CA ALA A 290 7.71 7.21 -30.41
C ALA A 290 8.25 7.93 -29.15
N ARG A 291 7.53 8.93 -28.64
CA ARG A 291 7.86 9.66 -27.40
C ARG A 291 7.13 9.11 -26.17
N VAL A 292 6.32 8.05 -26.33
CA VAL A 292 5.59 7.39 -25.23
C VAL A 292 6.36 6.15 -24.82
N HIS A 293 6.81 6.12 -23.58
CA HIS A 293 7.67 5.07 -23.05
C HIS A 293 6.96 4.34 -21.90
N PHE A 294 6.74 3.05 -22.08
CA PHE A 294 6.21 2.19 -21.03
C PHE A 294 7.37 1.55 -20.28
N LEU A 295 7.41 1.81 -18.99
CA LEU A 295 8.41 1.26 -18.07
C LEU A 295 7.68 0.37 -17.08
N ASP A 296 8.24 -0.80 -16.82
CA ASP A 296 7.73 -1.66 -15.75
C ASP A 296 8.00 -1.04 -14.38
N ASN A 297 7.77 -1.78 -13.30
CA ASN A 297 8.09 -1.29 -11.96
C ASN A 297 9.59 -1.01 -11.86
N ILE A 298 9.94 0.21 -11.53
CA ILE A 298 11.31 0.63 -11.27
C ILE A 298 11.59 0.63 -9.76
N PRO A 299 12.85 0.38 -9.34
CA PRO A 299 13.23 0.52 -7.93
C PRO A 299 12.96 1.94 -7.41
N TYR A 300 12.64 2.00 -6.11
CA TYR A 300 12.44 3.28 -5.42
C TYR A 300 13.78 3.90 -5.07
#